data_3cefb4f6e65336308f1aa17a17962ce1
#
_entry.id   3cefb4f6e65336308f1aa17a17962ce1
#
_cell.length_a   1.000
_cell.length_b   1.000
_cell.length_c   1.000
_cell.angle_alpha   90.00
_cell.angle_beta   90.00
_cell.angle_gamma   90.00
#
_symmetry.space_group_name_H-M   'P 1'
#
loop_
_entity.id
_entity.type
_entity.pdbx_description
1 polymer ?
#
loop_
_entity_poly.entity_id
_entity_poly.type
_entity_poly.pdbx_seq_one_letter_code
_entity_poly.pdbx_strand_id
1 'polypeptide(L)'
;MGSASSYGHVKLSDSYTASGGAATNGVCASSKAVNEVYKKFNEENTTNSDQNIQSITSSVDNYTDIKSIDISPGVYVAIARIEFRSLSATGDRKGRLAFSTSSGTFELATECVRAASNNWARLSVCDIFKTNVSGSIKVQASQSSGSAIDTFGCVTFVRLKTL
;
A
#
# COMPACT_ATOMS: atom_id res chain seq x y z
N MET A 1 -22.92 8.67 -35.22
CA MET A 1 -23.79 7.88 -36.10
C MET A 1 -23.36 8.10 -37.51
N GLY A 2 -23.15 7.03 -38.27
CA GLY A 2 -22.96 7.15 -39.70
C GLY A 2 -24.25 7.67 -40.30
N SER A 3 -24.13 8.52 -41.32
CA SER A 3 -25.30 8.91 -42.09
C SER A 3 -25.83 7.70 -42.88
N ALA A 4 -27.09 7.75 -43.30
CA ALA A 4 -27.68 6.68 -44.11
C ALA A 4 -26.92 6.42 -45.42
N SER A 5 -26.03 7.32 -45.82
CA SER A 5 -25.19 7.25 -47.03
C SER A 5 -23.73 6.84 -46.76
N SER A 6 -23.34 6.69 -45.51
CA SER A 6 -22.02 6.19 -45.15
C SER A 6 -22.12 5.31 -43.91
N TYR A 7 -21.71 4.08 -44.02
CA TYR A 7 -21.53 3.22 -42.86
C TYR A 7 -20.51 3.93 -41.93
N GLY A 8 -21.02 4.48 -40.83
CA GLY A 8 -20.18 5.27 -39.91
C GLY A 8 -19.13 4.41 -39.29
N HIS A 9 -17.90 4.71 -39.58
CA HIS A 9 -16.80 4.14 -38.83
C HIS A 9 -16.77 4.77 -37.43
N VAL A 10 -16.88 3.96 -36.40
CA VAL A 10 -16.69 4.41 -35.05
C VAL A 10 -15.20 4.81 -34.91
N LYS A 11 -14.95 6.05 -34.56
CA LYS A 11 -13.59 6.47 -34.24
C LYS A 11 -13.15 5.86 -32.93
N LEU A 12 -12.08 5.07 -32.96
CA LEU A 12 -11.47 4.51 -31.77
C LEU A 12 -10.37 5.42 -31.26
N SER A 13 -10.25 5.53 -29.94
CA SER A 13 -9.15 6.21 -29.27
C SER A 13 -8.29 5.21 -28.52
N ASP A 14 -6.99 5.26 -28.75
CA ASP A 14 -5.99 4.48 -28.02
C ASP A 14 -5.53 5.20 -26.73
N SER A 15 -6.01 6.42 -26.50
CA SER A 15 -5.68 7.19 -25.30
C SER A 15 -6.70 6.94 -24.20
N TYR A 16 -6.24 6.46 -23.06
CA TYR A 16 -7.07 6.35 -21.84
C TYR A 16 -7.23 7.69 -21.10
N THR A 17 -6.46 8.71 -21.47
CA THR A 17 -6.52 10.06 -20.91
C THR A 17 -7.31 11.01 -21.79
N ALA A 18 -7.96 10.51 -22.83
CA ALA A 18 -8.77 11.33 -23.72
C ALA A 18 -9.87 12.06 -22.93
N SER A 19 -9.94 13.38 -23.10
CA SER A 19 -10.89 14.26 -22.43
C SER A 19 -11.53 15.22 -23.45
N GLY A 20 -12.54 15.94 -23.02
CA GLY A 20 -13.22 16.93 -23.87
C GLY A 20 -13.93 16.31 -25.06
N GLY A 21 -13.59 16.73 -26.25
CA GLY A 21 -14.27 16.30 -27.47
C GLY A 21 -14.25 14.80 -27.74
N ALA A 22 -13.20 14.09 -27.33
CA ALA A 22 -13.12 12.64 -27.49
C ALA A 22 -14.10 11.91 -26.55
N ALA A 23 -14.30 12.41 -25.34
CA ALA A 23 -15.23 11.83 -24.36
C ALA A 23 -16.70 12.12 -24.73
N THR A 24 -16.99 13.25 -25.40
CA THR A 24 -18.35 13.72 -25.67
C THR A 24 -18.87 13.37 -27.06
N ASN A 25 -17.99 13.09 -28.01
CA ASN A 25 -18.35 12.93 -29.42
C ASN A 25 -18.46 11.46 -29.89
N GLY A 26 -18.85 10.55 -29.00
CA GLY A 26 -19.11 9.17 -29.36
C GLY A 26 -17.87 8.38 -29.81
N VAL A 27 -16.71 8.75 -29.36
CA VAL A 27 -15.47 7.98 -29.55
C VAL A 27 -15.45 6.80 -28.58
N CYS A 28 -15.39 5.59 -29.14
CA CYS A 28 -15.26 4.38 -28.31
C CYS A 28 -13.78 4.15 -27.94
N ALA A 29 -13.58 3.66 -26.74
CA ALA A 29 -12.24 3.19 -26.33
C ALA A 29 -11.85 1.96 -27.15
N SER A 30 -10.64 1.93 -27.67
CA SER A 30 -10.09 0.72 -28.29
C SER A 30 -9.76 -0.34 -27.21
N SER A 31 -9.61 -1.59 -27.64
CA SER A 31 -9.13 -2.66 -26.77
C SER A 31 -7.77 -2.32 -26.14
N LYS A 32 -6.94 -1.55 -26.84
CA LYS A 32 -5.67 -1.06 -26.32
C LYS A 32 -5.88 -0.08 -25.18
N ALA A 33 -6.76 0.92 -25.34
CA ALA A 33 -7.06 1.88 -24.29
C ALA A 33 -7.66 1.21 -23.05
N VAL A 34 -8.55 0.23 -23.23
CA VAL A 34 -9.11 -0.55 -22.13
C VAL A 34 -8.03 -1.35 -21.40
N ASN A 35 -7.12 -1.98 -22.16
CA ASN A 35 -6.00 -2.73 -21.57
C ASN A 35 -5.03 -1.81 -20.80
N GLU A 36 -4.76 -0.62 -21.27
CA GLU A 36 -3.90 0.35 -20.58
C GLU A 36 -4.54 0.80 -19.24
N VAL A 37 -5.85 1.05 -19.24
CA VAL A 37 -6.60 1.33 -17.99
C VAL A 37 -6.53 0.15 -17.03
N TYR A 38 -6.74 -1.08 -17.52
CA TYR A 38 -6.69 -2.29 -16.73
C TYR A 38 -5.29 -2.54 -16.13
N LYS A 39 -4.24 -2.34 -16.94
CA LYS A 39 -2.85 -2.44 -16.46
C LYS A 39 -2.58 -1.42 -15.37
N LYS A 40 -2.92 -0.14 -15.59
CA LYS A 40 -2.74 0.90 -14.58
C LYS A 40 -3.49 0.59 -13.30
N PHE A 41 -4.73 0.14 -13.40
CA PHE A 41 -5.51 -0.26 -12.22
C PHE A 41 -4.81 -1.38 -11.43
N ASN A 42 -4.28 -2.38 -12.12
CA ASN A 42 -3.56 -3.48 -11.48
C ASN A 42 -2.19 -3.07 -10.94
N GLU A 43 -1.46 -2.20 -11.64
CA GLU A 43 -0.17 -1.68 -11.18
C GLU A 43 -0.31 -0.76 -9.96
N GLU A 44 -1.40 0.00 -9.87
CA GLU A 44 -1.69 0.88 -8.73
C GLU A 44 -2.23 0.12 -7.51
N ASN A 45 -2.75 -1.10 -7.70
CA ASN A 45 -3.21 -2.01 -6.64
C ASN A 45 -2.13 -3.02 -6.26
N THR A 46 -0.93 -2.58 -5.97
CA THR A 46 0.17 -3.48 -5.65
C THR A 46 -0.03 -4.13 -4.28
N THR A 47 -0.47 -5.37 -4.26
CA THR A 47 -0.42 -6.22 -3.07
C THR A 47 1.01 -6.74 -2.96
N ASN A 48 1.79 -6.22 -2.03
CA ASN A 48 3.12 -6.75 -1.76
C ASN A 48 3.02 -7.79 -0.64
N SER A 49 2.85 -9.04 -1.04
CA SER A 49 2.73 -10.19 -0.14
C SER A 49 4.07 -10.81 0.25
N ASP A 50 5.19 -10.22 -0.16
CA ASP A 50 6.50 -10.72 0.18
C ASP A 50 6.69 -10.69 1.69
N GLN A 51 6.79 -11.86 2.27
CA GLN A 51 7.06 -12.05 3.69
C GLN A 51 8.54 -11.76 3.94
N ASN A 52 8.86 -10.56 4.34
CA ASN A 52 10.18 -10.27 4.88
C ASN A 52 10.23 -10.67 6.35
N ILE A 53 11.20 -11.49 6.70
CA ILE A 53 11.50 -11.85 8.09
C ILE A 53 12.61 -10.94 8.56
N GLN A 54 12.37 -10.23 9.66
CA GLN A 54 13.39 -9.43 10.33
C GLN A 54 13.50 -9.86 11.78
N SER A 55 14.73 -10.08 12.25
CA SER A 55 15.00 -10.28 13.66
C SER A 55 15.04 -8.92 14.35
N ILE A 56 14.04 -8.63 15.18
CA ILE A 56 13.91 -7.36 15.89
C ILE A 56 14.46 -7.50 17.29
N THR A 57 15.49 -6.70 17.57
CA THR A 57 16.06 -6.60 18.93
C THR A 57 15.10 -5.90 19.88
N SER A 58 15.18 -6.21 21.18
CA SER A 58 14.33 -5.61 22.18
C SER A 58 14.65 -4.12 22.35
N SER A 59 13.67 -3.28 22.02
CA SER A 59 13.73 -1.83 22.26
C SER A 59 12.33 -1.24 22.21
N VAL A 60 11.90 -0.57 23.28
CA VAL A 60 10.49 -0.19 23.48
C VAL A 60 10.02 0.86 22.46
N ASP A 61 10.88 1.77 22.05
CA ASP A 61 10.49 2.92 21.21
C ASP A 61 11.31 3.06 19.92
N ASN A 62 12.25 2.15 19.67
CA ASN A 62 12.96 2.09 18.42
C ASN A 62 12.25 1.13 17.46
N TYR A 63 11.60 1.71 16.47
CA TYR A 63 10.96 0.94 15.42
C TYR A 63 11.97 0.48 14.37
N THR A 64 11.89 -0.78 14.01
CA THR A 64 12.65 -1.38 12.90
C THR A 64 11.76 -1.48 11.68
N ASP A 65 12.27 -1.07 10.53
CA ASP A 65 11.58 -1.21 9.24
C ASP A 65 11.54 -2.70 8.85
N ILE A 66 10.33 -3.25 8.73
CA ILE A 66 10.12 -4.62 8.22
C ILE A 66 9.94 -4.58 6.71
N LYS A 67 9.17 -3.60 6.24
CA LYS A 67 8.87 -3.39 4.82
C LYS A 67 8.82 -1.92 4.52
N SER A 68 9.31 -1.55 3.33
CA SER A 68 9.20 -0.20 2.78
C SER A 68 8.81 -0.28 1.31
N ILE A 69 7.87 0.57 0.90
CA ILE A 69 7.37 0.63 -0.48
C ILE A 69 7.22 2.09 -0.87
N ASP A 70 7.85 2.46 -1.98
CA ASP A 70 7.78 3.82 -2.50
C ASP A 70 6.43 4.10 -3.13
N ILE A 71 5.91 5.29 -2.87
CA ILE A 71 4.64 5.78 -3.40
C ILE A 71 4.76 7.19 -3.95
N SER A 72 3.94 7.49 -4.94
CA SER A 72 3.77 8.82 -5.55
C SER A 72 2.66 9.60 -4.82
N PRO A 73 2.50 10.91 -5.10
CA PRO A 73 1.37 11.67 -4.57
C PRO A 73 0.02 11.01 -4.88
N GLY A 74 -0.87 10.95 -3.89
CA GLY A 74 -2.16 10.26 -4.04
C GLY A 74 -2.96 10.16 -2.75
N VAL A 75 -4.11 9.50 -2.85
CA VAL A 75 -4.93 9.07 -1.73
C VAL A 75 -4.84 7.55 -1.65
N TYR A 76 -4.52 7.01 -0.49
CA TYR A 76 -4.22 5.60 -0.28
C TYR A 76 -5.03 5.01 0.86
N VAL A 77 -5.43 3.75 0.70
CA VAL A 77 -5.75 2.85 1.81
C VAL A 77 -4.55 1.94 1.98
N ALA A 78 -4.00 1.86 3.17
CA ALA A 78 -2.91 0.95 3.50
C ALA A 78 -3.30 0.05 4.67
N ILE A 79 -3.07 -1.25 4.52
CA ILE A 79 -3.34 -2.26 5.54
C ILE A 79 -2.07 -3.08 5.72
N ALA A 80 -1.50 -3.05 6.93
CA ALA A 80 -0.35 -3.87 7.28
C ALA A 80 -0.75 -4.97 8.25
N ARG A 81 -0.15 -6.14 8.05
CA ARG A 81 -0.17 -7.23 9.03
C ARG A 81 1.24 -7.50 9.51
N ILE A 82 1.40 -7.55 10.83
CA ILE A 82 2.67 -7.77 11.51
C ILE A 82 2.50 -8.98 12.42
N GLU A 83 3.43 -9.93 12.34
CA GLU A 83 3.40 -11.15 13.14
C GLU A 83 4.74 -11.33 13.85
N PHE A 84 4.70 -11.34 15.17
CA PHE A 84 5.84 -11.62 16.02
C PHE A 84 5.86 -13.10 16.39
N ARG A 85 6.90 -13.80 16.00
CA ARG A 85 7.05 -15.24 16.22
C ARG A 85 8.00 -15.53 17.37
N SER A 86 7.46 -15.62 18.57
CA SER A 86 8.21 -16.09 19.73
C SER A 86 7.31 -16.88 20.65
N LEU A 87 7.81 -18.03 21.09
CA LEU A 87 7.10 -18.91 22.03
C LEU A 87 7.53 -18.71 23.48
N SER A 88 8.61 -17.98 23.75
CA SER A 88 9.20 -17.91 25.10
C SER A 88 9.32 -16.50 25.65
N ALA A 89 9.05 -15.47 24.86
CA ALA A 89 9.26 -14.10 25.29
C ALA A 89 7.94 -13.39 25.59
N THR A 90 7.84 -12.81 26.79
CA THR A 90 6.76 -11.90 27.19
C THR A 90 7.14 -10.46 26.90
N GLY A 91 6.18 -9.57 26.81
CA GLY A 91 6.39 -8.14 26.67
C GLY A 91 5.50 -7.52 25.61
N ASP A 92 5.65 -6.22 25.42
CA ASP A 92 4.85 -5.48 24.46
C ASP A 92 5.35 -5.73 23.04
N ARG A 93 4.42 -5.79 22.11
CA ARG A 93 4.59 -5.88 20.67
C ARG A 93 3.88 -4.70 20.07
N LYS A 94 4.63 -3.84 19.39
CA LYS A 94 4.09 -2.65 18.75
C LYS A 94 4.31 -2.77 17.24
N GLY A 95 3.28 -2.47 16.49
CA GLY A 95 3.32 -2.40 15.03
C GLY A 95 2.77 -1.08 14.56
N ARG A 96 3.38 -0.48 13.54
CA ARG A 96 2.84 0.74 12.95
C ARG A 96 2.97 0.77 11.44
N LEU A 97 2.07 1.51 10.83
CA LEU A 97 2.23 2.09 9.52
C LEU A 97 2.81 3.49 9.66
N ALA A 98 3.79 3.82 8.85
CA ALA A 98 4.36 5.15 8.80
C ALA A 98 4.56 5.60 7.36
N PHE A 99 4.53 6.89 7.13
CA PHE A 99 4.90 7.52 5.86
C PHE A 99 6.19 8.29 6.03
N SER A 100 7.18 7.97 5.23
CA SER A 100 8.53 8.56 5.30
C SER A 100 8.81 9.38 4.06
N THR A 101 9.34 10.59 4.26
CA THR A 101 9.79 11.51 3.22
C THR A 101 11.19 12.01 3.53
N SER A 102 11.76 12.86 2.69
CA SER A 102 13.03 13.57 2.98
C SER A 102 12.93 14.47 4.23
N SER A 103 11.71 14.87 4.62
CA SER A 103 11.47 15.75 5.77
C SER A 103 11.29 14.98 7.09
N GLY A 104 11.17 13.64 7.04
CA GLY A 104 11.00 12.82 8.23
C GLY A 104 9.99 11.68 8.05
N THR A 105 9.76 10.96 9.13
CA THR A 105 8.80 9.85 9.19
C THR A 105 7.62 10.25 10.05
N PHE A 106 6.41 10.07 9.52
CA PHE A 106 5.14 10.40 10.15
C PHE A 106 4.39 9.11 10.44
N GLU A 107 3.91 8.94 11.67
CA GLU A 107 3.05 7.83 12.02
C GLU A 107 1.67 8.00 11.39
N LEU A 108 1.17 6.94 10.74
CA LEU A 108 -0.18 6.87 10.19
C LEU A 108 -1.10 6.14 11.17
N ALA A 109 -0.73 4.93 11.55
CA ALA A 109 -1.48 4.11 12.49
C ALA A 109 -0.55 3.25 13.33
N THR A 110 -0.93 3.00 14.57
CA THR A 110 -0.16 2.17 15.51
C THR A 110 -1.09 1.24 16.28
N GLU A 111 -0.61 0.05 16.57
CA GLU A 111 -1.25 -0.93 17.44
C GLU A 111 -0.23 -1.54 18.38
N CYS A 112 -0.66 -1.86 19.59
CA CYS A 112 0.16 -2.48 20.62
C CYS A 112 -0.61 -3.63 21.27
N VAL A 113 0.07 -4.76 21.46
CA VAL A 113 -0.46 -5.88 22.24
C VAL A 113 0.62 -6.38 23.18
N ARG A 114 0.21 -6.77 24.39
CA ARG A 114 1.09 -7.47 25.32
C ARG A 114 1.01 -8.96 25.07
N ALA A 115 2.13 -9.55 24.62
CA ALA A 115 2.20 -10.98 24.42
C ALA A 115 2.58 -11.70 25.71
N ALA A 116 1.83 -12.75 26.06
CA ALA A 116 2.20 -13.71 27.07
C ALA A 116 3.24 -14.71 26.49
N SER A 117 3.94 -15.44 27.39
CA SER A 117 4.81 -16.54 26.97
C SER A 117 4.02 -17.58 26.16
N ASN A 118 4.68 -18.19 25.17
CA ASN A 118 4.13 -19.22 24.29
C ASN A 118 3.07 -18.77 23.28
N ASN A 119 2.91 -17.47 23.06
CA ASN A 119 1.97 -16.96 22.07
C ASN A 119 2.66 -16.11 21.01
N TRP A 120 2.32 -16.38 19.76
CA TRP A 120 2.57 -15.47 18.68
C TRP A 120 1.64 -14.26 18.80
N ALA A 121 2.16 -13.09 18.52
CA ALA A 121 1.35 -11.89 18.48
C ALA A 121 1.16 -11.45 17.02
N ARG A 122 -0.08 -11.12 16.67
CA ARG A 122 -0.44 -10.58 15.37
C ARG A 122 -1.14 -9.24 15.54
N LEU A 123 -0.70 -8.28 14.75
CA LEU A 123 -1.26 -6.94 14.69
C LEU A 123 -1.73 -6.66 13.27
N SER A 124 -2.82 -5.90 13.15
CA SER A 124 -3.33 -5.42 11.88
C SER A 124 -3.57 -3.93 11.98
N VAL A 125 -2.74 -3.15 11.31
CA VAL A 125 -2.83 -1.68 11.30
C VAL A 125 -3.30 -1.20 9.95
N CYS A 126 -4.24 -0.26 9.93
CA CYS A 126 -4.74 0.31 8.69
C CYS A 126 -4.96 1.81 8.82
N ASP A 127 -4.80 2.51 7.71
CA ASP A 127 -5.13 3.93 7.61
C ASP A 127 -5.51 4.31 6.19
N ILE A 128 -6.25 5.42 6.08
CA ILE A 128 -6.55 6.12 4.83
C ILE A 128 -5.88 7.47 4.90
N PHE A 129 -4.92 7.71 4.03
CA PHE A 129 -4.17 8.95 4.05
C PHE A 129 -3.98 9.56 2.67
N LYS A 130 -3.68 10.84 2.67
CA LYS A 130 -3.38 11.63 1.48
C LYS A 130 -1.96 12.16 1.56
N THR A 131 -1.21 12.06 0.46
CA THR A 131 0.09 12.72 0.32
C THR A 131 0.16 13.51 -0.98
N ASN A 132 0.73 14.70 -0.90
CA ASN A 132 1.03 15.56 -2.06
C ASN A 132 2.49 15.43 -2.51
N VAL A 133 3.29 14.60 -1.82
CA VAL A 133 4.72 14.39 -2.11
C VAL A 133 5.00 12.90 -2.23
N SER A 134 6.03 12.55 -2.98
CA SER A 134 6.55 11.18 -3.04
C SER A 134 7.24 10.83 -1.73
N GLY A 135 7.20 9.55 -1.37
CA GLY A 135 7.81 9.02 -0.17
C GLY A 135 7.63 7.51 -0.10
N SER A 136 7.79 6.93 1.08
CA SER A 136 7.65 5.48 1.28
C SER A 136 6.65 5.16 2.38
N ILE A 137 5.76 4.22 2.12
CA ILE A 137 4.97 3.57 3.18
C ILE A 137 5.87 2.55 3.85
N LYS A 138 5.97 2.63 5.18
CA LYS A 138 6.77 1.72 6.00
C LYS A 138 5.89 0.92 6.94
N VAL A 139 6.13 -0.39 6.98
CA VAL A 139 5.66 -1.27 8.05
C VAL A 139 6.79 -1.41 9.04
N GLN A 140 6.55 -1.01 10.27
CA GLN A 140 7.57 -0.98 11.30
C GLN A 140 7.09 -1.72 12.55
N ALA A 141 8.04 -2.30 13.27
CA ALA A 141 7.75 -2.96 14.53
C ALA A 141 8.78 -2.65 15.59
N SER A 142 8.34 -2.72 16.85
CA SER A 142 9.19 -2.70 18.04
C SER A 142 8.68 -3.70 19.08
N GLN A 143 9.49 -4.06 20.04
CA GLN A 143 9.13 -5.03 21.07
C GLN A 143 9.99 -4.89 22.34
N SER A 144 9.47 -5.32 23.49
CA SER A 144 10.11 -5.16 24.80
C SER A 144 10.38 -6.48 25.53
N SER A 145 10.65 -7.57 24.82
CA SER A 145 10.80 -8.90 25.43
C SER A 145 12.16 -9.18 26.06
N GLY A 146 13.15 -8.30 25.86
CA GLY A 146 14.52 -8.55 26.33
C GLY A 146 15.37 -9.44 25.40
N SER A 147 14.79 -10.04 24.37
CA SER A 147 15.48 -10.89 23.40
C SER A 147 15.05 -10.56 21.97
N ALA A 148 15.84 -10.97 20.99
CA ALA A 148 15.48 -10.80 19.59
C ALA A 148 14.29 -11.70 19.20
N ILE A 149 13.39 -11.18 18.34
CA ILE A 149 12.21 -11.90 17.88
C ILE A 149 12.11 -11.79 16.37
N ASP A 150 11.90 -12.92 15.72
CA ASP A 150 11.60 -12.95 14.30
C ASP A 150 10.21 -12.36 14.06
N THR A 151 10.18 -11.37 13.20
CA THR A 151 8.98 -10.59 12.91
C THR A 151 8.73 -10.56 11.41
N PHE A 152 7.50 -10.83 11.04
CA PHE A 152 7.03 -10.78 9.66
C PHE A 152 6.17 -9.54 9.47
N GLY A 153 6.29 -8.92 8.32
CA GLY A 153 5.42 -7.83 7.94
C GLY A 153 5.04 -7.91 6.47
N CYS A 154 3.79 -7.61 6.20
CA CYS A 154 3.32 -7.35 4.86
C CYS A 154 2.42 -6.12 4.86
N VAL A 155 2.34 -5.45 3.73
CA VAL A 155 1.42 -4.35 3.52
C VAL A 155 0.71 -4.52 2.20
N THR A 156 -0.59 -4.30 2.21
CA THR A 156 -1.41 -4.11 1.03
C THR A 156 -1.81 -2.66 0.98
N PHE A 157 -1.62 -1.99 -0.13
CA PHE A 157 -2.13 -0.65 -0.32
C PHE A 157 -2.86 -0.52 -1.64
N VAL A 158 -3.87 0.34 -1.64
CA VAL A 158 -4.67 0.68 -2.80
C VAL A 158 -4.63 2.18 -2.98
N ARG A 159 -4.24 2.62 -4.16
CA ARG A 159 -4.33 4.03 -4.52
C ARG A 159 -5.73 4.34 -5.01
N LEU A 160 -6.45 5.15 -4.23
CA LEU A 160 -7.82 5.55 -4.54
C LEU A 160 -7.86 6.68 -5.57
N LYS A 161 -6.86 7.56 -5.55
CA LYS A 161 -6.80 8.75 -6.39
C LYS A 161 -5.37 9.22 -6.60
N THR A 162 -5.04 9.58 -7.84
CA THR A 162 -3.84 10.35 -8.21
C THR A 162 -4.07 11.83 -7.88
N LEU A 163 -3.04 12.52 -7.41
CA LEU A 163 -3.06 13.96 -7.17
C LEU A 163 -2.18 14.69 -8.17
#